data_5070b91dcf9506d1ad60ab3b964b0a83
#
_entry.id   5070b91dcf9506d1ad60ab3b964b0a83
#
_cell.length_a   1.000
_cell.length_b   1.000
_cell.length_c   1.000
_cell.angle_alpha   90.00
_cell.angle_beta   90.00
_cell.angle_gamma   90.00
#
_symmetry.space_group_name_H-M   'P 1'
#
loop_
_entity.id
_entity.type
_entity.pdbx_description
1 polymer ?
#
loop_
_entity_poly.entity_id
_entity_poly.type
_entity_poly.pdbx_seq_one_letter_code
_entity_poly.pdbx_strand_id
1 'polypeptide(L)'
;MRILFFISLFISMNFSAQSEDSQFFTAKSEYDFKQTVGRLKKNFKDNNIAIFAEIDHAKAAKKSQENLLPATVLVVGNPKVGTRLMQENPKTAIELPLKVLVYEENGAVWVRYKFVSLLVSEYKLEKTEQVTHKIDTAMGKIIAQSVMK
;
A
#
# COMPACT_ATOMS: atom_id res chain seq x y z
N MET A 1 -31.41 -48.90 32.11
CA MET A 1 -31.29 -48.32 30.75
C MET A 1 -30.63 -46.96 30.89
N ARG A 2 -29.30 -46.89 30.66
CA ARG A 2 -28.47 -45.68 30.82
C ARG A 2 -28.40 -44.94 29.53
N ILE A 3 -29.01 -43.74 29.46
CA ILE A 3 -28.99 -42.86 28.30
C ILE A 3 -27.70 -42.01 28.41
N LEU A 4 -26.76 -42.27 27.51
CA LEU A 4 -25.54 -41.47 27.31
C LEU A 4 -25.87 -40.27 26.44
N PHE A 5 -25.86 -39.08 27.03
CA PHE A 5 -25.91 -37.81 26.29
C PHE A 5 -24.52 -37.51 25.70
N PHE A 6 -24.40 -37.63 24.40
CA PHE A 6 -23.24 -37.09 23.66
C PHE A 6 -23.41 -35.57 23.51
N ILE A 7 -22.65 -34.82 24.29
CA ILE A 7 -22.49 -33.37 24.09
C ILE A 7 -21.50 -33.20 22.93
N SER A 8 -22.02 -32.90 21.74
CA SER A 8 -21.22 -32.51 20.58
C SER A 8 -20.73 -31.06 20.81
N LEU A 9 -19.45 -30.93 21.16
CA LEU A 9 -18.79 -29.65 21.28
C LEU A 9 -18.46 -29.11 19.86
N PHE A 10 -19.33 -28.24 19.33
CA PHE A 10 -19.05 -27.48 18.13
C PHE A 10 -17.97 -26.45 18.42
N ILE A 11 -16.72 -26.77 18.07
CA ILE A 11 -15.63 -25.82 18.01
C ILE A 11 -15.88 -24.99 16.76
N SER A 12 -16.49 -23.82 16.93
CA SER A 12 -16.55 -22.78 15.89
C SER A 12 -15.14 -22.25 15.68
N MET A 13 -14.45 -22.77 14.67
CA MET A 13 -13.22 -22.13 14.15
C MET A 13 -13.62 -20.79 13.58
N ASN A 14 -13.36 -19.72 14.36
CA ASN A 14 -13.35 -18.36 13.82
C ASN A 14 -12.20 -18.26 12.81
N PHE A 15 -12.50 -18.50 11.53
CA PHE A 15 -11.64 -18.18 10.43
C PHE A 15 -11.70 -16.65 10.26
N SER A 16 -10.92 -15.94 11.08
CA SER A 16 -10.77 -14.49 10.94
C SER A 16 -10.11 -14.19 9.60
N ALA A 17 -10.84 -13.48 8.77
CA ALA A 17 -10.42 -13.01 7.47
C ALA A 17 -9.12 -12.20 7.56
N GLN A 18 -8.01 -12.83 7.23
CA GLN A 18 -6.68 -12.24 7.08
C GLN A 18 -6.43 -11.80 5.63
N SER A 19 -7.51 -11.63 4.83
CA SER A 19 -7.42 -11.45 3.38
C SER A 19 -7.20 -10.00 2.92
N GLU A 20 -7.49 -8.98 3.73
CA GLU A 20 -7.31 -7.59 3.29
C GLU A 20 -5.84 -7.15 3.32
N ASP A 21 -5.05 -7.65 4.25
CA ASP A 21 -3.64 -7.24 4.42
C ASP A 21 -2.72 -7.86 3.35
N SER A 22 -3.12 -8.96 2.71
CA SER A 22 -2.34 -9.63 1.66
C SER A 22 -2.22 -8.82 0.36
N GLN A 23 -3.09 -7.84 0.15
CA GLN A 23 -3.07 -7.00 -1.06
C GLN A 23 -2.12 -5.80 -0.96
N PHE A 24 -1.62 -5.53 0.23
CA PHE A 24 -0.83 -4.34 0.50
C PHE A 24 0.53 -4.68 1.08
N PHE A 25 1.54 -3.95 0.64
CA PHE A 25 2.76 -3.82 1.40
C PHE A 25 2.51 -2.83 2.54
N THR A 26 2.87 -3.20 3.78
CA THR A 26 2.75 -2.32 4.94
C THR A 26 4.03 -2.41 5.76
N ALA A 27 4.59 -1.26 6.15
CA ALA A 27 5.80 -1.17 6.96
C ALA A 27 5.62 -0.12 8.06
N LYS A 28 6.06 -0.46 9.29
CA LYS A 28 6.15 0.48 10.39
C LYS A 28 7.39 1.34 10.24
N SER A 29 7.29 2.64 10.46
CA SER A 29 8.43 3.55 10.46
C SER A 29 9.07 3.67 11.84
N GLU A 30 10.40 3.75 11.88
CA GLU A 30 11.19 4.10 13.07
C GLU A 30 11.37 5.61 13.25
N TYR A 31 10.81 6.39 12.33
CA TYR A 31 10.85 7.86 12.31
C TYR A 31 9.47 8.43 12.61
N ASP A 32 9.43 9.71 12.99
CA ASP A 32 8.19 10.46 13.08
C ASP A 32 7.54 10.64 11.70
N PHE A 33 6.30 11.10 11.69
CA PHE A 33 5.51 11.26 10.46
C PHE A 33 6.19 12.18 9.43
N LYS A 34 6.65 13.34 9.87
CA LYS A 34 7.28 14.34 8.99
C LYS A 34 8.60 13.82 8.40
N GLN A 35 9.41 13.18 9.23
CA GLN A 35 10.66 12.55 8.80
C GLN A 35 10.38 11.43 7.80
N THR A 36 9.40 10.56 8.06
CA THR A 36 9.03 9.47 7.17
C THR A 36 8.61 9.98 5.78
N VAL A 37 7.72 10.98 5.73
CA VAL A 37 7.31 11.61 4.45
C VAL A 37 8.52 12.21 3.73
N GLY A 38 9.37 12.94 4.43
CA GLY A 38 10.56 13.57 3.85
C GLY A 38 11.55 12.57 3.28
N ARG A 39 11.80 11.46 4.00
CA ARG A 39 12.71 10.38 3.57
C ARG A 39 12.16 9.64 2.35
N LEU A 40 10.87 9.33 2.32
CA LEU A 40 10.22 8.74 1.15
C LEU A 40 10.35 9.63 -0.08
N LYS A 41 10.06 10.93 0.06
CA LYS A 41 10.19 11.89 -1.05
C LYS A 41 11.61 11.94 -1.58
N LYS A 42 12.62 11.97 -0.70
CA LYS A 42 14.03 11.93 -1.09
C LYS A 42 14.36 10.63 -1.82
N ASN A 43 14.02 9.48 -1.25
CA ASN A 43 14.38 8.19 -1.81
C ASN A 43 13.65 7.90 -3.13
N PHE A 44 12.40 8.34 -3.31
CA PHE A 44 11.73 8.28 -4.62
C PHE A 44 12.48 9.08 -5.67
N LYS A 45 12.86 10.32 -5.36
CA LYS A 45 13.64 11.17 -6.27
C LYS A 45 14.98 10.53 -6.64
N ASP A 46 15.71 10.01 -5.66
CA ASP A 46 17.03 9.38 -5.85
C ASP A 46 16.93 8.11 -6.73
N ASN A 47 15.76 7.47 -6.77
CA ASN A 47 15.49 6.29 -7.62
C ASN A 47 14.72 6.62 -8.92
N ASN A 48 14.69 7.87 -9.35
CA ASN A 48 14.00 8.34 -10.56
C ASN A 48 12.50 8.01 -10.58
N ILE A 49 11.85 8.02 -9.42
CA ILE A 49 10.41 7.92 -9.28
C ILE A 49 9.86 9.34 -9.09
N ALA A 50 9.03 9.78 -10.02
CA ALA A 50 8.39 11.08 -9.96
C ALA A 50 7.31 11.10 -8.87
N ILE A 51 7.18 12.23 -8.19
CA ILE A 51 6.07 12.53 -7.29
C ILE A 51 5.15 13.49 -8.03
N PHE A 52 3.98 13.01 -8.44
CA PHE A 52 3.00 13.78 -9.21
C PHE A 52 2.12 14.65 -8.32
N ALA A 53 1.82 14.15 -7.11
CA ALA A 53 1.04 14.89 -6.12
C ALA A 53 1.37 14.43 -4.70
N GLU A 54 1.11 15.32 -3.76
CA GLU A 54 1.13 15.09 -2.32
C GLU A 54 -0.22 15.55 -1.76
N ILE A 55 -0.98 14.63 -1.18
CA ILE A 55 -2.33 14.89 -0.68
C ILE A 55 -2.31 14.72 0.83
N ASP A 56 -2.37 15.83 1.54
CA ASP A 56 -2.44 15.88 3.00
C ASP A 56 -3.90 15.85 3.45
N HIS A 57 -4.37 14.67 3.85
CA HIS A 57 -5.73 14.45 4.30
C HIS A 57 -6.03 15.11 5.63
N ALA A 58 -5.08 15.15 6.56
CA ALA A 58 -5.25 15.81 7.85
C ALA A 58 -5.44 17.33 7.67
N LYS A 59 -4.65 17.94 6.78
CA LYS A 59 -4.82 19.35 6.42
C LYS A 59 -6.16 19.64 5.73
N ALA A 60 -6.62 18.72 4.87
CA ALA A 60 -7.92 18.83 4.22
C ALA A 60 -9.06 18.70 5.24
N ALA A 61 -9.01 17.76 6.15
CA ALA A 61 -9.97 17.58 7.23
C ALA A 61 -10.07 18.85 8.10
N LYS A 62 -8.93 19.42 8.49
CA LYS A 62 -8.89 20.66 9.28
C LYS A 62 -9.61 21.82 8.59
N LYS A 63 -9.52 21.94 7.25
CA LYS A 63 -10.24 22.97 6.49
C LYS A 63 -11.76 22.78 6.54
N SER A 64 -12.22 21.55 6.72
CA SER A 64 -13.64 21.19 6.87
C SER A 64 -14.08 21.11 8.33
N GLN A 65 -13.28 21.65 9.28
CA GLN A 65 -13.52 21.64 10.73
C GLN A 65 -13.60 20.21 11.32
N GLU A 66 -12.97 19.23 10.65
CA GLU A 66 -12.86 17.85 11.10
C GLU A 66 -11.47 17.56 11.64
N ASN A 67 -11.36 16.55 12.52
CA ASN A 67 -10.10 16.08 13.07
C ASN A 67 -9.71 14.74 12.44
N LEU A 68 -8.49 14.68 11.92
CA LEU A 68 -7.89 13.46 11.41
C LEU A 68 -6.45 13.37 11.90
N LEU A 69 -6.01 12.17 12.30
CA LEU A 69 -4.60 11.90 12.55
C LEU A 69 -3.79 12.15 11.27
N PRO A 70 -2.49 12.43 11.38
CA PRO A 70 -1.64 12.64 10.22
C PRO A 70 -1.80 11.53 9.19
N ALA A 71 -2.17 11.91 7.97
CA ALA A 71 -2.33 11.01 6.83
C ALA A 71 -2.01 11.76 5.53
N THR A 72 -0.99 11.29 4.81
CA THR A 72 -0.56 11.87 3.53
C THR A 72 -0.45 10.77 2.47
N VAL A 73 -1.02 11.02 1.31
CA VAL A 73 -0.81 10.18 0.12
C VAL A 73 0.21 10.84 -0.81
N LEU A 74 1.28 10.11 -1.11
CA LEU A 74 2.20 10.44 -2.19
C LEU A 74 1.76 9.71 -3.45
N VAL A 75 1.46 10.44 -4.51
CA VAL A 75 1.13 9.88 -5.84
C VAL A 75 2.42 9.80 -6.63
N VAL A 76 2.90 8.58 -6.88
CA VAL A 76 4.27 8.35 -7.37
C VAL A 76 4.28 7.40 -8.56
N GLY A 77 5.28 7.55 -9.42
CA GLY A 77 5.45 6.64 -10.55
C GLY A 77 6.59 7.00 -11.46
N ASN A 78 6.86 6.08 -12.39
CA ASN A 78 7.77 6.31 -13.51
C ASN A 78 6.97 6.17 -14.81
N PRO A 79 6.75 7.28 -15.57
CA PRO A 79 5.94 7.25 -16.79
C PRO A 79 6.43 6.22 -17.81
N LYS A 80 7.74 6.06 -17.95
CA LYS A 80 8.33 5.08 -18.88
C LYS A 80 7.96 3.64 -18.54
N VAL A 81 7.84 3.33 -17.23
CA VAL A 81 7.47 2.00 -16.75
C VAL A 81 5.95 1.80 -16.80
N GLY A 82 5.19 2.77 -16.29
CA GLY A 82 3.72 2.70 -16.28
C GLY A 82 3.11 2.62 -17.69
N THR A 83 3.70 3.30 -18.67
CA THR A 83 3.24 3.25 -20.05
C THR A 83 3.23 1.82 -20.61
N ARG A 84 4.15 0.95 -20.21
CA ARG A 84 4.18 -0.45 -20.68
C ARG A 84 2.95 -1.22 -20.26
N LEU A 85 2.48 -1.02 -19.03
CA LEU A 85 1.26 -1.65 -18.53
C LEU A 85 0.03 -1.13 -19.29
N MET A 86 -0.03 0.19 -19.50
CA MET A 86 -1.13 0.82 -20.24
C MET A 86 -1.15 0.46 -21.73
N GLN A 87 0.00 0.18 -22.33
CA GLN A 87 0.09 -0.32 -23.71
C GLN A 87 -0.45 -1.72 -23.86
N GLU A 88 -0.29 -2.57 -22.85
CA GLU A 88 -0.87 -3.92 -22.82
C GLU A 88 -2.38 -3.88 -22.54
N ASN A 89 -2.79 -3.11 -21.52
CA ASN A 89 -4.21 -2.89 -21.22
C ASN A 89 -4.43 -1.43 -20.77
N PRO A 90 -5.08 -0.58 -21.59
CA PRO A 90 -5.28 0.83 -21.29
C PRO A 90 -6.13 1.08 -20.03
N LYS A 91 -6.93 0.10 -19.59
CA LYS A 91 -7.73 0.23 -18.36
C LYS A 91 -6.87 0.29 -17.09
N THR A 92 -5.62 -0.17 -17.15
CA THR A 92 -4.68 -0.03 -16.02
C THR A 92 -4.35 1.42 -15.67
N ALA A 93 -4.65 2.36 -16.56
CA ALA A 93 -4.46 3.78 -16.30
C ALA A 93 -5.23 4.29 -15.07
N ILE A 94 -6.33 3.62 -14.67
CA ILE A 94 -7.09 3.97 -13.44
C ILE A 94 -6.29 3.68 -12.16
N GLU A 95 -5.39 2.70 -12.20
CA GLU A 95 -4.56 2.28 -11.06
C GLU A 95 -3.26 3.08 -10.95
N LEU A 96 -2.88 3.78 -12.02
CA LEU A 96 -1.63 4.51 -12.11
C LEU A 96 -1.87 6.04 -12.13
N PRO A 97 -0.97 6.83 -11.56
CA PRO A 97 0.23 6.49 -10.77
C PRO A 97 -0.09 5.81 -9.43
N LEU A 98 0.92 5.16 -8.81
CA LEU A 98 0.75 4.47 -7.53
C LEU A 98 0.48 5.47 -6.40
N LYS A 99 -0.28 5.04 -5.40
CA LYS A 99 -0.58 5.78 -4.19
C LYS A 99 0.16 5.14 -3.02
N VAL A 100 1.04 5.90 -2.37
CA VAL A 100 1.76 5.50 -1.16
C VAL A 100 1.21 6.32 0.00
N LEU A 101 0.54 5.66 0.92
CA LEU A 101 -0.02 6.28 2.12
C LEU A 101 1.00 6.25 3.25
N VAL A 102 1.23 7.40 3.88
CA VAL A 102 1.88 7.52 5.19
C VAL A 102 0.81 7.94 6.18
N TYR A 103 0.68 7.22 7.30
CA TYR A 103 -0.38 7.51 8.27
C TYR A 103 0.05 7.17 9.70
N GLU A 104 -0.59 7.84 10.67
CA GLU A 104 -0.47 7.52 12.08
C GLU A 104 -1.65 6.68 12.55
N GLU A 105 -1.33 5.59 13.24
CA GLU A 105 -2.31 4.72 13.86
C GLU A 105 -1.73 4.09 15.12
N ASN A 106 -2.49 4.11 16.22
CA ASN A 106 -2.11 3.54 17.52
C ASN A 106 -0.74 4.01 18.03
N GLY A 107 -0.42 5.30 17.83
CA GLY A 107 0.84 5.91 18.25
C GLY A 107 2.07 5.51 17.43
N ALA A 108 1.88 4.92 16.26
CA ALA A 108 2.93 4.53 15.35
C ALA A 108 2.69 5.12 13.95
N VAL A 109 3.79 5.31 13.21
CA VAL A 109 3.77 5.75 11.80
C VAL A 109 3.90 4.54 10.90
N TRP A 110 3.05 4.47 9.90
CA TRP A 110 2.98 3.37 8.94
C TRP A 110 3.08 3.89 7.51
N VAL A 111 3.65 3.06 6.64
CA VAL A 111 3.68 3.29 5.18
C VAL A 111 3.00 2.12 4.50
N ARG A 112 2.08 2.40 3.56
CA ARG A 112 1.28 1.37 2.89
C ARG A 112 1.08 1.69 1.40
N TYR A 113 1.16 0.68 0.54
CA TYR A 113 0.73 0.77 -0.87
C TYR A 113 0.17 -0.57 -1.35
N LYS A 114 -0.73 -0.54 -2.35
CA LYS A 114 -1.31 -1.73 -2.99
C LYS A 114 -0.27 -2.34 -3.94
N PHE A 115 -0.05 -3.67 -3.86
CA PHE A 115 0.88 -4.35 -4.76
C PHE A 115 0.46 -4.20 -6.22
N VAL A 116 1.41 -3.88 -7.08
CA VAL A 116 1.19 -3.72 -8.54
C VAL A 116 1.02 -5.08 -9.22
N SER A 117 1.64 -6.13 -8.69
CA SER A 117 1.49 -7.49 -9.19
C SER A 117 0.04 -8.01 -9.17
N LEU A 118 -0.83 -7.45 -8.33
CA LEU A 118 -2.25 -7.76 -8.32
C LEU A 118 -2.96 -7.39 -9.63
N LEU A 119 -2.45 -6.38 -10.33
CA LEU A 119 -3.00 -5.94 -11.61
C LEU A 119 -2.85 -7.00 -12.72
N VAL A 120 -1.94 -7.96 -12.55
CA VAL A 120 -1.73 -9.04 -13.53
C VAL A 120 -3.00 -9.84 -13.72
N SER A 121 -3.60 -10.33 -12.64
CA SER A 121 -4.86 -11.08 -12.70
C SER A 121 -6.06 -10.21 -13.03
N GLU A 122 -6.11 -8.99 -12.45
CA GLU A 122 -7.24 -8.06 -12.62
C GLU A 122 -7.37 -7.56 -14.05
N TYR A 123 -6.24 -7.24 -14.70
CA TYR A 123 -6.20 -6.65 -16.05
C TYR A 123 -5.61 -7.59 -17.11
N LYS A 124 -5.30 -8.86 -16.78
CA LYS A 124 -4.72 -9.88 -17.69
C LYS A 124 -3.40 -9.39 -18.32
N LEU A 125 -2.46 -8.95 -17.48
CA LEU A 125 -1.17 -8.39 -17.91
C LEU A 125 -0.10 -9.50 -18.07
N GLU A 126 -0.27 -10.38 -19.04
CA GLU A 126 0.63 -11.54 -19.24
C GLU A 126 2.04 -11.11 -19.73
N LYS A 127 2.10 -10.09 -20.61
CA LYS A 127 3.37 -9.62 -21.18
C LYS A 127 4.18 -8.74 -20.23
N THR A 128 3.49 -8.07 -19.28
CA THR A 128 4.12 -7.15 -18.34
C THR A 128 4.14 -7.68 -16.90
N GLU A 129 3.80 -8.94 -16.67
CA GLU A 129 3.83 -9.57 -15.35
C GLU A 129 5.18 -9.37 -14.65
N GLN A 130 6.29 -9.65 -15.32
CA GLN A 130 7.63 -9.43 -14.73
C GLN A 130 7.92 -7.96 -14.41
N VAL A 131 7.29 -7.02 -15.13
CA VAL A 131 7.43 -5.58 -14.87
C VAL A 131 6.73 -5.24 -13.57
N THR A 132 5.53 -5.78 -13.31
CA THR A 132 4.79 -5.52 -12.06
C THR A 132 5.55 -6.03 -10.85
N HIS A 133 6.12 -7.24 -10.89
CA HIS A 133 6.95 -7.77 -9.82
C HIS A 133 8.22 -6.96 -9.56
N LYS A 134 8.86 -6.44 -10.62
CA LYS A 134 10.02 -5.54 -10.47
C LYS A 134 9.63 -4.22 -9.81
N ILE A 135 8.44 -3.68 -10.11
CA ILE A 135 7.92 -2.48 -9.45
C ILE A 135 7.75 -2.77 -7.95
N ASP A 136 7.09 -3.86 -7.58
CA ASP A 136 6.87 -4.20 -6.17
C ASP A 136 8.18 -4.41 -5.41
N THR A 137 9.15 -5.08 -6.01
CA THR A 137 10.49 -5.27 -5.43
C THR A 137 11.19 -3.91 -5.20
N ALA A 138 11.16 -3.02 -6.19
CA ALA A 138 11.78 -1.71 -6.09
C ALA A 138 11.08 -0.83 -5.03
N MET A 139 9.75 -0.81 -5.03
CA MET A 139 8.96 -0.06 -4.07
C MET A 139 9.20 -0.54 -2.63
N GLY A 140 9.18 -1.86 -2.41
CA GLY A 140 9.46 -2.45 -1.10
C GLY A 140 10.86 -2.07 -0.58
N LYS A 141 11.88 -2.10 -1.44
CA LYS A 141 13.25 -1.69 -1.10
C LYS A 141 13.34 -0.20 -0.73
N ILE A 142 12.73 0.66 -1.55
CA ILE A 142 12.74 2.12 -1.31
C ILE A 142 12.03 2.46 0.00
N ILE A 143 10.87 1.82 0.25
CA ILE A 143 10.13 2.05 1.49
C ILE A 143 10.93 1.54 2.70
N ALA A 144 11.50 0.34 2.63
CA ALA A 144 12.33 -0.19 3.71
C ALA A 144 13.49 0.76 4.08
N GLN A 145 14.21 1.29 3.09
CA GLN A 145 15.26 2.29 3.28
C GLN A 145 14.75 3.62 3.87
N SER A 146 13.47 3.93 3.69
CA SER A 146 12.88 5.16 4.17
C SER A 146 12.39 5.08 5.61
N VAL A 147 12.01 3.89 6.08
CA VAL A 147 11.37 3.68 7.38
C VAL A 147 12.31 3.12 8.45
N MET A 148 13.46 2.59 8.06
CA MET A 148 14.45 2.01 8.99
C MET A 148 15.60 3.00 9.28
N LYS A 149 16.16 2.94 10.52
CA LYS A 149 17.37 3.66 10.97
C LYS A 149 18.64 2.95 10.53
#